data_b954615e1ccbf108654831d489e37e02
#
_entry.id   b954615e1ccbf108654831d489e37e02
#
_cell.length_a   1.000
_cell.length_b   1.000
_cell.length_c   1.000
_cell.angle_alpha   90.00
_cell.angle_beta   90.00
_cell.angle_gamma   90.00
#
_symmetry.space_group_name_H-M   'P 1'
#
loop_
_entity.id
_entity.type
_entity.pdbx_description
1 polymer ?
#
loop_
_entity_poly.entity_id
_entity_poly.type
_entity_poly.pdbx_seq_one_letter_code
_entity_poly.pdbx_strand_id
1 'polypeptide(L)'
;MFALSGLHVSIFSSILLFILKKLRFKEILNYVLIFIFLLLFSFITGFSPSILRATLLFFLLSINKVFYLNIRTLDILYLVFIILVIINPFIIYNLSFILSFTAAFFLIFSSDLLKGKNYFVSLFKVSLLSYFASLPLSIYYFGYTN
;
A
#
# COMPACT_ATOMS: atom_id res chain seq x y z
N MET A 1 -8.54 -19.52 -1.30
CA MET A 1 -7.48 -18.53 -1.63
C MET A 1 -7.48 -17.45 -0.55
N PHE A 2 -6.44 -17.37 0.27
CA PHE A 2 -6.32 -16.29 1.25
C PHE A 2 -6.06 -14.98 0.49
N ALA A 3 -7.00 -14.07 0.53
CA ALA A 3 -6.80 -12.71 0.03
C ALA A 3 -5.83 -11.98 0.99
N LEU A 4 -4.54 -12.27 0.83
CA LEU A 4 -3.49 -11.53 1.55
C LEU A 4 -3.57 -10.08 1.08
N SER A 5 -4.13 -9.23 1.93
CA SER A 5 -4.33 -7.83 1.62
C SER A 5 -3.05 -7.02 1.84
N GLY A 6 -2.92 -5.89 1.17
CA GLY A 6 -1.82 -4.94 1.41
C GLY A 6 -1.68 -4.50 2.87
N LEU A 7 -2.71 -4.74 3.69
CA LEU A 7 -2.71 -4.49 5.13
C LEU A 7 -1.73 -5.42 5.87
N HIS A 8 -1.64 -6.69 5.47
CA HIS A 8 -0.65 -7.62 6.02
C HIS A 8 0.77 -7.15 5.71
N VAL A 9 1.03 -6.67 4.50
CA VAL A 9 2.33 -6.10 4.12
C VAL A 9 2.69 -4.90 4.99
N SER A 10 1.74 -3.99 5.23
CA SER A 10 1.99 -2.79 6.06
C SER A 10 2.22 -3.13 7.52
N ILE A 11 1.52 -4.12 8.07
CA ILE A 11 1.72 -4.59 9.44
C ILE A 11 3.09 -5.25 9.58
N PHE A 12 3.42 -6.20 8.70
CA PHE A 12 4.71 -6.89 8.74
C PHE A 12 5.88 -5.92 8.56
N SER A 13 5.79 -5.00 7.59
CA SER A 13 6.84 -3.99 7.40
C SER A 13 7.00 -3.07 8.61
N SER A 14 5.90 -2.68 9.26
CA SER A 14 5.93 -1.83 10.45
C SER A 14 6.56 -2.53 11.65
N ILE A 15 6.18 -3.79 11.90
CA ILE A 15 6.75 -4.61 12.98
C ILE A 15 8.25 -4.83 12.74
N LEU A 16 8.62 -5.18 11.50
CA LEU A 16 10.01 -5.41 11.15
C LEU A 16 10.85 -4.14 11.27
N LEU A 17 10.32 -2.98 10.82
CA LEU A 17 10.94 -1.66 11.04
C LEU A 17 11.17 -1.38 12.52
N PHE A 18 10.18 -1.66 13.37
CA PHE A 18 10.29 -1.44 14.81
C PHE A 18 11.42 -2.30 15.43
N ILE A 19 11.48 -3.57 15.04
CA ILE A 19 12.53 -4.51 15.52
C ILE A 19 13.92 -4.06 15.04
N LEU A 20 14.07 -3.75 13.74
CA LEU A 20 15.35 -3.36 13.16
C LEU A 20 15.86 -2.01 13.72
N LYS A 21 14.96 -1.05 13.96
CA LYS A 21 15.33 0.22 14.64
C LYS A 21 15.83 -0.02 16.07
N LYS A 22 15.24 -0.98 16.79
CA LYS A 22 15.70 -1.34 18.13
C LYS A 22 17.11 -1.97 18.12
N LEU A 23 17.47 -2.63 17.03
CA LEU A 23 18.81 -3.22 16.82
C LEU A 23 19.86 -2.19 16.40
N ARG A 24 19.50 -0.88 16.27
CA ARG A 24 20.41 0.24 15.93
C ARG A 24 21.16 0.10 14.61
N PHE A 25 20.61 -0.62 13.64
CA PHE A 25 21.18 -0.64 12.29
C PHE A 25 21.03 0.72 11.58
N LYS A 26 21.91 0.99 10.59
CA LYS A 26 21.82 2.19 9.74
C LYS A 26 20.46 2.24 9.05
N GLU A 27 19.86 3.41 8.91
CA GLU A 27 18.52 3.57 8.32
C GLU A 27 18.41 2.92 6.94
N ILE A 28 19.41 3.10 6.08
CA ILE A 28 19.46 2.49 4.74
C ILE A 28 19.38 0.97 4.82
N LEU A 29 20.16 0.36 5.73
CA LEU A 29 20.17 -1.10 5.89
C LEU A 29 18.80 -1.63 6.33
N ASN A 30 18.11 -0.91 7.21
CA ASN A 30 16.76 -1.27 7.65
C ASN A 30 15.79 -1.31 6.45
N TYR A 31 15.81 -0.30 5.59
CA TYR A 31 14.91 -0.27 4.42
C TYR A 31 15.26 -1.35 3.40
N VAL A 32 16.53 -1.62 3.18
CA VAL A 32 16.98 -2.69 2.27
C VAL A 32 16.54 -4.06 2.78
N LEU A 33 16.73 -4.36 4.07
CA LEU A 33 16.30 -5.64 4.66
C LEU A 33 14.79 -5.84 4.55
N ILE A 34 14.00 -4.80 4.83
CA ILE A 34 12.55 -4.88 4.71
C ILE A 34 12.13 -5.06 3.25
N PHE A 35 12.77 -4.38 2.32
CA PHE A 35 12.46 -4.53 0.90
C PHE A 35 12.74 -5.96 0.41
N ILE A 36 13.88 -6.55 0.80
CA ILE A 36 14.22 -7.95 0.48
C ILE A 36 13.16 -8.88 1.08
N PHE A 37 12.77 -8.67 2.34
CA PHE A 37 11.72 -9.45 3.00
C PHE A 37 10.39 -9.36 2.24
N LEU A 38 9.97 -8.16 1.83
CA LEU A 38 8.74 -7.93 1.08
C LEU A 38 8.79 -8.55 -0.33
N LEU A 39 9.95 -8.57 -0.98
CA LEU A 39 10.14 -9.26 -2.25
C LEU A 39 9.98 -10.78 -2.09
N LEU A 40 10.61 -11.37 -1.09
CA LEU A 40 10.44 -12.79 -0.77
C LEU A 40 8.98 -13.13 -0.46
N PHE A 41 8.32 -12.29 0.33
CA PHE A 41 6.91 -12.43 0.64
C PHE A 41 6.03 -12.33 -0.62
N SER A 42 6.32 -11.40 -1.54
CA SER A 42 5.65 -11.29 -2.82
C SER A 42 5.81 -12.56 -3.67
N PHE A 43 7.00 -13.14 -3.67
CA PHE A 43 7.28 -14.38 -4.38
C PHE A 43 6.46 -15.55 -3.82
N ILE A 44 6.45 -15.73 -2.49
CA ILE A 44 5.67 -16.80 -1.81
C ILE A 44 4.17 -16.65 -2.09
N THR A 45 3.67 -15.43 -2.19
CA THR A 45 2.24 -15.14 -2.40
C THR A 45 1.82 -15.10 -3.88
N GLY A 46 2.72 -15.47 -4.81
CA GLY A 46 2.44 -15.53 -6.24
C GLY A 46 2.25 -14.15 -6.89
N PHE A 47 2.94 -13.12 -6.42
CA PHE A 47 2.93 -11.76 -6.98
C PHE A 47 1.54 -11.15 -7.10
N SER A 48 0.70 -11.31 -6.08
CA SER A 48 -0.63 -10.70 -6.12
C SER A 48 -0.53 -9.18 -6.33
N PRO A 49 -1.41 -8.55 -7.15
CA PRO A 49 -1.32 -7.13 -7.50
C PRO A 49 -1.33 -6.19 -6.29
N SER A 50 -2.08 -6.54 -5.24
CA SER A 50 -2.13 -5.77 -3.99
C SER A 50 -0.80 -5.77 -3.24
N ILE A 51 -0.10 -6.90 -3.23
CA ILE A 51 1.20 -7.04 -2.55
C ILE A 51 2.29 -6.36 -3.36
N LEU A 52 2.31 -6.55 -4.69
CA LEU A 52 3.24 -5.84 -5.59
C LEU A 52 3.13 -4.33 -5.42
N ARG A 53 1.91 -3.80 -5.41
CA ARG A 53 1.69 -2.38 -5.15
C ARG A 53 2.28 -1.94 -3.81
N ALA A 54 1.97 -2.66 -2.75
CA ALA A 54 2.44 -2.31 -1.40
C ALA A 54 3.97 -2.37 -1.29
N THR A 55 4.59 -3.38 -1.91
CA THR A 55 6.06 -3.55 -1.94
C THR A 55 6.74 -2.42 -2.72
N LEU A 56 6.24 -2.10 -3.92
CA LEU A 56 6.78 -1.00 -4.73
C LEU A 56 6.56 0.36 -4.06
N LEU A 57 5.38 0.58 -3.48
CA LEU A 57 5.09 1.81 -2.75
C LEU A 57 6.04 1.97 -1.56
N PHE A 58 6.25 0.91 -0.76
CA PHE A 58 7.21 0.93 0.33
C PHE A 58 8.63 1.24 -0.15
N PHE A 59 9.07 0.63 -1.24
CA PHE A 59 10.39 0.84 -1.82
C PHE A 59 10.60 2.29 -2.23
N LEU A 60 9.68 2.86 -3.02
CA LEU A 60 9.80 4.24 -3.50
C LEU A 60 9.67 5.26 -2.37
N LEU A 61 8.80 5.02 -1.38
CA LEU A 61 8.72 5.86 -0.19
C LEU A 61 10.01 5.81 0.64
N SER A 62 10.65 4.64 0.71
CA SER A 62 11.94 4.48 1.39
C SER A 62 13.04 5.26 0.68
N ILE A 63 13.11 5.19 -0.65
CA ILE A 63 14.04 6.00 -1.47
C ILE A 63 13.77 7.49 -1.25
N ASN A 64 12.53 7.92 -1.35
CA ASN A 64 12.15 9.32 -1.14
C ASN A 64 12.63 9.83 0.23
N LYS A 65 12.51 9.00 1.28
CA LYS A 65 12.94 9.35 2.62
C LYS A 65 14.45 9.35 2.78
N VAL A 66 15.16 8.35 2.28
CA VAL A 66 16.61 8.20 2.40
C VAL A 66 17.35 9.29 1.62
N PHE A 67 16.87 9.63 0.44
CA PHE A 67 17.48 10.64 -0.42
C PHE A 67 16.90 12.05 -0.27
N TYR A 68 15.97 12.25 0.67
CA TYR A 68 15.33 13.55 0.94
C TYR A 68 14.74 14.23 -0.32
N LEU A 69 14.15 13.43 -1.23
CA LEU A 69 13.66 13.92 -2.52
C LEU A 69 12.43 14.83 -2.41
N ASN A 70 11.73 14.82 -1.26
CA ASN A 70 10.54 15.62 -0.98
C ASN A 70 9.38 15.44 -2.00
N ILE A 71 9.30 14.27 -2.62
CA ILE A 71 8.23 13.91 -3.56
C ILE A 71 6.96 13.61 -2.76
N ARG A 72 5.82 14.13 -3.21
CA ARG A 72 4.53 13.87 -2.55
C ARG A 72 4.14 12.39 -2.68
N THR A 73 3.52 11.85 -1.64
CA THR A 73 3.08 10.44 -1.62
C THR A 73 2.12 10.10 -2.75
N LEU A 74 1.29 11.06 -3.20
CA LEU A 74 0.41 10.88 -4.35
C LEU A 74 1.20 10.67 -5.64
N ASP A 75 2.24 11.47 -5.87
CA ASP A 75 3.07 11.35 -7.08
C ASP A 75 3.80 9.99 -7.12
N ILE A 76 4.25 9.52 -5.95
CA ILE A 76 4.82 8.17 -5.80
C ILE A 76 3.77 7.09 -6.10
N LEU A 77 2.52 7.25 -5.65
CA LEU A 77 1.45 6.30 -5.95
C LEU A 77 1.16 6.24 -7.46
N TYR A 78 1.13 7.39 -8.16
CA TYR A 78 0.99 7.44 -9.62
C TYR A 78 2.15 6.75 -10.33
N LEU A 79 3.37 6.95 -9.85
CA LEU A 79 4.55 6.30 -10.41
C LEU A 79 4.47 4.78 -10.28
N VAL A 80 4.07 4.27 -9.10
CA VAL A 80 3.82 2.83 -8.89
C VAL A 80 2.75 2.30 -9.83
N PHE A 81 1.66 3.05 -10.04
CA PHE A 81 0.60 2.69 -10.98
C PHE A 81 1.16 2.52 -12.39
N ILE A 82 1.89 3.52 -12.88
CA ILE A 82 2.49 3.51 -14.22
C ILE A 82 3.46 2.33 -14.38
N ILE A 83 4.33 2.09 -13.41
CA ILE A 83 5.29 0.97 -13.45
C ILE A 83 4.55 -0.37 -13.60
N LEU A 84 3.52 -0.61 -12.79
CA LEU A 84 2.78 -1.87 -12.82
C LEU A 84 2.01 -2.07 -14.13
N VAL A 85 1.46 -1.01 -14.70
CA VAL A 85 0.77 -1.06 -16.00
C VAL A 85 1.75 -1.30 -17.16
N ILE A 86 2.96 -0.73 -17.10
CA ILE A 86 3.98 -0.99 -18.12
C ILE A 86 4.47 -2.44 -18.07
N ILE A 87 4.64 -3.00 -16.87
CA ILE A 87 5.08 -4.40 -16.68
C ILE A 87 4.01 -5.38 -17.20
N ASN A 88 2.75 -5.10 -16.88
CA ASN A 88 1.62 -5.94 -17.30
C ASN A 88 0.37 -5.08 -17.56
N PRO A 89 0.08 -4.70 -18.83
CA PRO A 89 -1.08 -3.89 -19.17
C PRO A 89 -2.42 -4.51 -18.75
N PHE A 90 -2.50 -5.84 -18.74
CA PHE A 90 -3.73 -6.55 -18.35
C PHE A 90 -4.05 -6.49 -16.86
N ILE A 91 -3.12 -5.97 -16.04
CA ILE A 91 -3.34 -5.81 -14.59
C ILE A 91 -4.50 -4.86 -14.29
N ILE A 92 -4.82 -3.94 -15.23
CA ILE A 92 -5.92 -2.97 -15.09
C ILE A 92 -7.28 -3.68 -15.00
N TYR A 93 -7.42 -4.86 -15.61
CA TYR A 93 -8.66 -5.65 -15.54
C TYR A 93 -8.78 -6.48 -14.24
N ASN A 94 -7.74 -6.48 -13.42
CA ASN A 94 -7.74 -7.21 -12.17
C ASN A 94 -8.45 -6.40 -11.08
N LEU A 95 -9.56 -6.93 -10.58
CA LEU A 95 -10.37 -6.29 -9.54
C LEU A 95 -9.56 -5.92 -8.28
N SER A 96 -8.65 -6.82 -7.85
CA SER A 96 -7.80 -6.60 -6.69
C SER A 96 -6.86 -5.39 -6.90
N PHE A 97 -6.39 -5.18 -8.13
CA PHE A 97 -5.59 -4.03 -8.52
C PHE A 97 -6.41 -2.73 -8.41
N ILE A 98 -7.57 -2.68 -9.05
CA ILE A 98 -8.44 -1.50 -9.08
C ILE A 98 -8.85 -1.10 -7.66
N LEU A 99 -9.39 -2.04 -6.87
CA LEU A 99 -9.84 -1.78 -5.49
C LEU A 99 -8.69 -1.27 -4.61
N SER A 100 -7.51 -1.86 -4.76
CA SER A 100 -6.34 -1.53 -3.95
C SER A 100 -5.79 -0.13 -4.27
N PHE A 101 -5.76 0.28 -5.54
CA PHE A 101 -5.35 1.63 -5.94
C PHE A 101 -6.39 2.68 -5.58
N THR A 102 -7.67 2.40 -5.80
CA THR A 102 -8.77 3.30 -5.41
C THR A 102 -8.72 3.59 -3.92
N ALA A 103 -8.63 2.56 -3.08
CA ALA A 103 -8.53 2.74 -1.63
C ALA A 103 -7.30 3.56 -1.23
N ALA A 104 -6.11 3.25 -1.80
CA ALA A 104 -4.89 3.99 -1.50
C ALA A 104 -4.96 5.46 -1.95
N PHE A 105 -5.51 5.72 -3.12
CA PHE A 105 -5.70 7.09 -3.63
C PHE A 105 -6.58 7.91 -2.69
N PHE A 106 -7.76 7.39 -2.33
CA PHE A 106 -8.66 8.08 -1.41
C PHE A 106 -8.05 8.31 -0.03
N LEU A 107 -7.31 7.33 0.51
CA LEU A 107 -6.64 7.48 1.79
C LEU A 107 -5.57 8.57 1.78
N ILE A 108 -4.75 8.60 0.73
CA ILE A 108 -3.67 9.59 0.62
C ILE A 108 -4.27 10.98 0.33
N PHE A 109 -5.25 11.06 -0.58
CA PHE A 109 -5.94 12.32 -0.90
C PHE A 109 -6.61 12.93 0.32
N SER A 110 -7.24 12.10 1.14
CA SER A 110 -7.93 12.55 2.35
C SER A 110 -7.01 12.65 3.57
N SER A 111 -5.72 12.41 3.43
CA SER A 111 -4.76 12.39 4.55
C SER A 111 -4.80 13.69 5.37
N ASP A 112 -5.02 14.84 4.73
CA ASP A 112 -5.10 16.14 5.42
C ASP A 112 -6.40 16.28 6.22
N LEU A 113 -7.52 15.71 5.75
CA LEU A 113 -8.79 15.68 6.46
C LEU A 113 -8.77 14.68 7.64
N LEU A 114 -7.86 13.70 7.57
CA LEU A 114 -7.71 12.66 8.58
C LEU A 114 -6.80 13.06 9.75
N LYS A 115 -6.07 14.17 9.65
CA LYS A 115 -5.24 14.73 10.72
C LYS A 115 -6.13 15.27 11.84
N GLY A 116 -6.53 14.42 12.77
CA GLY A 116 -7.33 14.78 13.95
C GLY A 116 -6.55 14.61 15.24
N LYS A 117 -6.95 15.33 16.31
CA LYS A 117 -6.34 15.22 17.64
C LYS A 117 -6.50 13.82 18.26
N ASN A 118 -7.55 13.08 17.91
CA ASN A 118 -7.87 11.77 18.48
C ASN A 118 -7.55 10.65 17.49
N TYR A 119 -6.60 9.80 17.85
CA TYR A 119 -6.15 8.65 17.05
C TYR A 119 -7.31 7.71 16.66
N PHE A 120 -8.21 7.38 17.60
CA PHE A 120 -9.35 6.48 17.35
C PHE A 120 -10.36 7.09 16.35
N VAL A 121 -10.62 8.39 16.44
CA VAL A 121 -11.52 9.09 15.50
C VAL A 121 -10.90 9.10 14.10
N SER A 122 -9.59 9.27 14.02
CA SER A 122 -8.84 9.23 12.75
C SER A 122 -8.91 7.84 12.11
N LEU A 123 -8.69 6.77 12.87
CA LEU A 123 -8.82 5.39 12.41
C LEU A 123 -10.23 5.07 11.91
N PHE A 124 -11.26 5.51 12.63
CA PHE A 124 -12.65 5.30 12.23
C PHE A 124 -12.98 6.01 10.90
N LYS A 125 -12.54 7.26 10.75
CA LYS A 125 -12.68 8.02 9.49
C LYS A 125 -11.97 7.33 8.33
N VAL A 126 -10.74 6.85 8.53
CA VAL A 126 -9.96 6.10 7.52
C VAL A 126 -10.71 4.85 7.08
N SER A 127 -11.24 4.07 8.03
CA SER A 127 -12.00 2.85 7.72
C SER A 127 -13.27 3.13 6.95
N LEU A 128 -14.04 4.15 7.37
CA LEU A 128 -15.24 4.59 6.66
C LEU A 128 -14.92 5.05 5.22
N LEU A 129 -13.88 5.85 5.07
CA LEU A 129 -13.48 6.40 3.78
C LEU A 129 -13.02 5.30 2.81
N SER A 130 -12.24 4.34 3.29
CA SER A 130 -11.85 3.16 2.52
C SER A 130 -13.05 2.32 2.11
N TYR A 131 -14.01 2.14 3.02
CA TYR A 131 -15.24 1.40 2.74
C TYR A 131 -16.06 2.10 1.65
N PHE A 132 -16.35 3.39 1.78
CA PHE A 132 -17.09 4.15 0.78
C PHE A 132 -16.38 4.23 -0.56
N ALA A 133 -15.06 4.31 -0.58
CA ALA A 133 -14.27 4.31 -1.81
C ALA A 133 -14.36 2.98 -2.57
N SER A 134 -14.40 1.86 -1.85
CA SER A 134 -14.49 0.53 -2.46
C SER A 134 -15.93 0.09 -2.78
N LEU A 135 -16.94 0.69 -2.14
CA LEU A 135 -18.35 0.32 -2.25
C LEU A 135 -18.89 0.33 -3.69
N PRO A 136 -18.74 1.43 -4.48
CA PRO A 136 -19.29 1.47 -5.84
C PRO A 136 -18.67 0.41 -6.75
N LEU A 137 -17.38 0.15 -6.59
CA LEU A 137 -16.68 -0.89 -7.35
C LEU A 137 -17.10 -2.29 -6.92
N SER A 138 -17.24 -2.53 -5.62
CA SER A 138 -17.69 -3.83 -5.12
C SER A 138 -19.14 -4.12 -5.53
N ILE A 139 -20.03 -3.14 -5.50
CA ILE A 139 -21.42 -3.30 -5.98
C ILE A 139 -21.43 -3.61 -7.48
N TYR A 140 -20.63 -2.90 -8.27
CA TYR A 140 -20.57 -3.12 -9.71
C TYR A 140 -20.09 -4.53 -10.08
N TYR A 141 -19.05 -5.03 -9.38
CA TYR A 141 -18.48 -6.36 -9.68
C TYR A 141 -19.18 -7.51 -8.98
N PHE A 142 -19.71 -7.31 -7.78
CA PHE A 142 -20.36 -8.36 -6.98
C PHE A 142 -21.86 -8.17 -6.79
N GLY A 143 -22.45 -7.07 -7.25
CA GLY A 143 -23.86 -6.72 -7.05
C GLY A 143 -24.87 -7.65 -7.75
N TYR A 144 -24.39 -8.64 -8.51
CA TYR A 144 -25.21 -9.69 -9.10
C TYR A 144 -25.28 -10.98 -8.24
N THR A 145 -24.62 -11.00 -7.10
CA THR A 145 -24.65 -12.15 -6.20
C THR A 145 -25.60 -11.86 -5.03
N ASN A 146 -26.89 -12.15 -5.24
CA ASN A 146 -28.04 -12.11 -4.30
C ASN A 146 -28.61 -10.72 -4.08
#